data_3d9564333d1e635d1a4a6d5c6c028a4f
#
_entry.id   3d9564333d1e635d1a4a6d5c6c028a4f
#
_cell.length_a   1.000
_cell.length_b   1.000
_cell.length_c   1.000
_cell.angle_alpha   90.00
_cell.angle_beta   90.00
_cell.angle_gamma   90.00
#
_symmetry.space_group_name_H-M   'P 1'
#
loop_
_entity.id
_entity.type
_entity.pdbx_description
1 polymer ?
#
loop_
_entity_poly.entity_id
_entity_poly.type
_entity_poly.pdbx_seq_one_letter_code
_entity_poly.pdbx_strand_id
1 'polypeptide(L)'
;MVNLTEPIATVSNWEELLDLLRDELQEYGGLIGLLNAQQQTILSRKPDSLLEINQSVQAQMEASQILQKRRQGYVSHLASRFGKSSQATLTELLPCLPDVTQPMFESIIEEINQLISNVRRKVSQNQRLLSRLIEVTDHLLSSTSPATQVKTYNKTGKLGNSSSSSSLMGRA
;
A
#
# COMPACT_ATOMS: atom_id res chain seq x y z
N MET A 1 41.07 -28.41 -27.73
CA MET A 1 41.07 -28.01 -26.30
C MET A 1 39.82 -27.17 -26.09
N VAL A 2 38.77 -27.82 -25.59
CA VAL A 2 37.51 -27.15 -25.29
C VAL A 2 37.64 -26.59 -23.88
N ASN A 3 37.60 -25.24 -23.77
CA ASN A 3 37.64 -24.56 -22.49
C ASN A 3 36.34 -24.84 -21.70
N LEU A 4 36.42 -25.81 -20.80
CA LEU A 4 35.44 -26.15 -19.80
C LEU A 4 35.66 -25.25 -18.55
N THR A 5 35.45 -23.98 -18.67
CA THR A 5 35.53 -23.11 -17.47
C THR A 5 34.56 -21.96 -17.64
N GLU A 6 33.25 -22.22 -17.48
CA GLU A 6 32.28 -21.28 -16.96
C GLU A 6 30.88 -21.91 -16.78
N PRO A 7 30.62 -22.58 -15.65
CA PRO A 7 29.24 -22.60 -15.20
C PRO A 7 29.03 -22.25 -13.71
N ILE A 8 30.09 -21.89 -12.96
CA ILE A 8 29.93 -21.74 -11.49
C ILE A 8 29.47 -20.32 -11.10
N ALA A 9 29.76 -19.31 -11.88
CA ALA A 9 29.33 -17.94 -11.58
C ALA A 9 27.85 -17.64 -11.93
N THR A 10 27.22 -18.46 -12.75
CA THR A 10 25.82 -18.29 -13.18
C THR A 10 24.81 -18.92 -12.23
N VAL A 11 25.20 -19.91 -11.45
CA VAL A 11 24.29 -20.62 -10.52
C VAL A 11 23.95 -19.79 -9.29
N SER A 12 24.91 -19.01 -8.78
CA SER A 12 24.71 -18.21 -7.55
C SER A 12 23.74 -17.02 -7.72
N ASN A 13 23.54 -16.53 -8.93
CA ASN A 13 22.79 -15.28 -9.13
C ASN A 13 21.27 -15.48 -9.20
N TRP A 14 20.76 -16.61 -9.68
CA TRP A 14 19.33 -16.86 -9.72
C TRP A 14 18.78 -17.38 -8.38
N GLU A 15 19.61 -18.02 -7.56
CA GLU A 15 19.24 -18.42 -6.19
C GLU A 15 19.00 -17.19 -5.32
N GLU A 16 19.87 -16.19 -5.39
CA GLU A 16 19.68 -14.93 -4.68
C GLU A 16 18.41 -14.19 -5.14
N LEU A 17 18.11 -14.20 -6.44
CA LEU A 17 16.87 -13.67 -6.96
C LEU A 17 15.64 -14.42 -6.44
N LEU A 18 15.74 -15.74 -6.37
CA LEU A 18 14.67 -16.58 -5.85
C LEU A 18 14.37 -16.28 -4.37
N ASP A 19 15.41 -16.14 -3.56
CA ASP A 19 15.25 -15.79 -2.14
C ASP A 19 14.63 -14.41 -1.98
N LEU A 20 15.04 -13.44 -2.80
CA LEU A 20 14.46 -12.11 -2.81
C LEU A 20 12.96 -12.13 -3.18
N LEU A 21 12.55 -12.96 -4.13
CA LEU A 21 11.15 -13.14 -4.51
C LEU A 21 10.33 -13.81 -3.40
N ARG A 22 10.93 -14.77 -2.67
CA ARG A 22 10.30 -15.40 -1.50
C ARG A 22 10.10 -14.41 -0.36
N ASP A 23 11.08 -13.55 -0.12
CA ASP A 23 10.97 -12.48 0.87
C ASP A 23 9.82 -11.52 0.49
N GLU A 24 9.69 -11.13 -0.79
CA GLU A 24 8.56 -10.32 -1.27
C GLU A 24 7.20 -11.02 -1.05
N LEU A 25 7.10 -12.32 -1.33
CA LEU A 25 5.89 -13.09 -1.07
C LEU A 25 5.47 -13.03 0.40
N GLN A 26 6.43 -13.22 1.29
CA GLN A 26 6.19 -13.17 2.73
C GLN A 26 5.73 -11.78 3.17
N GLU A 27 6.38 -10.72 2.69
CA GLU A 27 6.01 -9.33 3.03
C GLU A 27 4.61 -8.95 2.51
N TYR A 28 4.26 -9.30 1.28
CA TYR A 28 2.91 -9.07 0.77
C TYR A 28 1.85 -9.90 1.50
N GLY A 29 2.17 -11.14 1.88
CA GLY A 29 1.30 -11.96 2.71
C GLY A 29 1.02 -11.31 4.07
N GLY A 30 2.06 -10.82 4.75
CA GLY A 30 1.96 -10.06 6.00
C GLY A 30 1.12 -8.80 5.85
N LEU A 31 1.35 -8.04 4.76
CA LEU A 31 0.58 -6.82 4.46
C LEU A 31 -0.91 -7.11 4.28
N ILE A 32 -1.29 -8.20 3.60
CA ILE A 32 -2.71 -8.60 3.46
C ILE A 32 -3.31 -8.91 4.84
N GLY A 33 -2.57 -9.58 5.71
CA GLY A 33 -2.99 -9.84 7.08
C GLY A 33 -3.28 -8.55 7.86
N LEU A 34 -2.38 -7.58 7.81
CA LEU A 34 -2.55 -6.26 8.43
C LEU A 34 -3.71 -5.47 7.83
N LEU A 35 -3.91 -5.50 6.51
CA LEU A 35 -5.04 -4.84 5.85
C LEU A 35 -6.39 -5.48 6.23
N ASN A 36 -6.43 -6.79 6.48
CA ASN A 36 -7.62 -7.45 7.01
C ASN A 36 -7.90 -7.00 8.46
N ALA A 37 -6.87 -6.94 9.31
CA ALA A 37 -7.00 -6.44 10.68
C ALA A 37 -7.44 -4.97 10.70
N GLN A 38 -6.88 -4.13 9.82
CA GLN A 38 -7.30 -2.73 9.64
C GLN A 38 -8.79 -2.63 9.29
N GLN A 39 -9.26 -3.46 8.36
CA GLN A 39 -10.67 -3.51 7.97
C GLN A 39 -11.58 -3.82 9.17
N GLN A 40 -11.21 -4.81 9.98
CA GLN A 40 -11.95 -5.16 11.18
C GLN A 40 -11.96 -4.02 12.22
N THR A 41 -10.84 -3.32 12.36
CA THR A 41 -10.72 -2.19 13.27
C THR A 41 -11.61 -1.02 12.84
N ILE A 42 -11.67 -0.72 11.53
CA ILE A 42 -12.57 0.30 10.96
C ILE A 42 -14.03 -0.06 11.27
N LEU A 43 -14.42 -1.31 11.02
CA LEU A 43 -15.79 -1.79 11.26
C LEU A 43 -16.15 -1.78 12.75
N SER A 44 -15.20 -2.03 13.63
CA SER A 44 -15.37 -2.02 15.09
C SER A 44 -15.40 -0.62 15.69
N ARG A 45 -15.12 0.42 14.90
CA ARG A 45 -15.11 1.84 15.32
C ARG A 45 -14.20 2.12 16.52
N LYS A 46 -13.02 1.51 16.57
CA LYS A 46 -12.02 1.70 17.64
C LYS A 46 -10.90 2.62 17.15
N PRO A 47 -10.92 3.93 17.48
CA PRO A 47 -9.98 4.90 16.92
C PRO A 47 -8.54 4.64 17.34
N ASP A 48 -8.30 4.28 18.60
CA ASP A 48 -6.94 4.02 19.11
C ASP A 48 -6.31 2.82 18.41
N SER A 49 -7.06 1.72 18.31
CA SER A 49 -6.61 0.52 17.58
C SER A 49 -6.43 0.78 16.08
N LEU A 50 -7.19 1.73 15.50
CA LEU A 50 -7.04 2.11 14.11
C LEU A 50 -5.73 2.87 13.88
N LEU A 51 -5.31 3.71 14.83
CA LEU A 51 -4.03 4.40 14.74
C LEU A 51 -2.85 3.42 14.78
N GLU A 52 -2.86 2.47 15.72
CA GLU A 52 -1.82 1.44 15.85
C GLU A 52 -1.71 0.56 14.60
N ILE A 53 -2.85 0.07 14.09
CA ILE A 53 -2.83 -0.78 12.89
C ILE A 53 -2.38 -0.01 11.64
N ASN A 54 -2.71 1.28 11.52
CA ASN A 54 -2.25 2.12 10.43
C ASN A 54 -0.73 2.28 10.43
N GLN A 55 -0.10 2.44 11.59
CA GLN A 55 1.36 2.48 11.71
C GLN A 55 1.99 1.16 11.26
N SER A 56 1.40 0.03 11.66
CA SER A 56 1.87 -1.30 11.23
C SER A 56 1.72 -1.52 9.72
N VAL A 57 0.59 -1.12 9.13
CA VAL A 57 0.38 -1.16 7.68
C VAL A 57 1.41 -0.30 6.95
N GLN A 58 1.67 0.91 7.45
CA GLN A 58 2.64 1.82 6.84
C GLN A 58 4.05 1.22 6.88
N ALA A 59 4.50 0.70 8.01
CA ALA A 59 5.80 0.07 8.16
C ALA A 59 5.96 -1.14 7.22
N GLN A 60 4.94 -1.98 7.10
CA GLN A 60 4.94 -3.12 6.20
C GLN A 60 4.96 -2.71 4.72
N MET A 61 4.24 -1.64 4.36
CA MET A 61 4.29 -1.10 2.99
C MET A 61 5.69 -0.58 2.63
N GLU A 62 6.36 0.08 3.56
CA GLU A 62 7.74 0.56 3.37
C GLU A 62 8.71 -0.60 3.20
N ALA A 63 8.61 -1.65 4.02
CA ALA A 63 9.40 -2.88 3.88
C ALA A 63 9.21 -3.53 2.50
N SER A 64 7.95 -3.69 2.07
CA SER A 64 7.62 -4.23 0.74
C SER A 64 8.22 -3.39 -0.40
N GLN A 65 8.20 -2.05 -0.28
CA GLN A 65 8.79 -1.16 -1.29
C GLN A 65 10.32 -1.28 -1.36
N ILE A 66 10.98 -1.48 -0.24
CA ILE A 66 12.43 -1.69 -0.19
C ILE A 66 12.81 -2.97 -0.94
N LEU A 67 12.10 -4.08 -0.69
CA LEU A 67 12.33 -5.35 -1.39
C LEU A 67 12.05 -5.22 -2.89
N GLN A 68 10.96 -4.56 -3.28
CA GLN A 68 10.64 -4.30 -4.68
C GLN A 68 11.77 -3.54 -5.39
N LYS A 69 12.30 -2.50 -4.78
CA LYS A 69 13.43 -1.73 -5.34
C LYS A 69 14.69 -2.59 -5.45
N ARG A 70 14.97 -3.40 -4.43
CA ARG A 70 16.11 -4.33 -4.44
C ARG A 70 15.98 -5.34 -5.57
N ARG A 71 14.81 -5.96 -5.73
CA ARG A 71 14.51 -6.87 -6.86
C ARG A 71 14.69 -6.17 -8.19
N GLN A 72 14.17 -4.96 -8.36
CA GLN A 72 14.29 -4.21 -9.61
C GLN A 72 15.76 -3.92 -9.97
N GLY A 73 16.57 -3.54 -8.99
CA GLY A 73 18.01 -3.36 -9.18
C GLY A 73 18.70 -4.66 -9.61
N TYR A 74 18.34 -5.77 -8.98
CA TYR A 74 18.88 -7.08 -9.31
C TYR A 74 18.49 -7.54 -10.72
N VAL A 75 17.23 -7.39 -11.09
CA VAL A 75 16.73 -7.72 -12.43
C VAL A 75 17.40 -6.85 -13.50
N SER A 76 17.57 -5.55 -13.24
CA SER A 76 18.28 -4.64 -14.14
C SER A 76 19.74 -5.06 -14.35
N HIS A 77 20.43 -5.48 -13.30
CA HIS A 77 21.79 -6.00 -13.39
C HIS A 77 21.86 -7.30 -14.20
N LEU A 78 20.94 -8.25 -13.96
CA LEU A 78 20.85 -9.49 -14.75
C LEU A 78 20.54 -9.19 -16.22
N ALA A 79 19.61 -8.29 -16.52
CA ALA A 79 19.26 -7.88 -17.87
C ALA A 79 20.50 -7.39 -18.63
N SER A 80 21.31 -6.54 -18.00
CA SER A 80 22.55 -6.04 -18.59
C SER A 80 23.55 -7.18 -18.90
N ARG A 81 23.64 -8.19 -18.03
CA ARG A 81 24.51 -9.36 -18.27
C ARG A 81 24.04 -10.22 -19.42
N PHE A 82 22.73 -10.31 -19.66
CA PHE A 82 22.15 -11.03 -20.79
C PHE A 82 22.03 -10.18 -22.08
N GLY A 83 22.61 -8.97 -22.09
CA GLY A 83 22.52 -8.06 -23.24
C GLY A 83 21.12 -7.53 -23.51
N LYS A 84 20.24 -7.53 -22.50
CA LYS A 84 18.89 -6.99 -22.54
C LYS A 84 18.86 -5.55 -22.02
N SER A 85 17.76 -4.85 -22.28
CA SER A 85 17.53 -3.52 -21.71
C SER A 85 17.53 -3.57 -20.17
N SER A 86 18.11 -2.56 -19.52
CA SER A 86 18.05 -2.40 -18.06
C SER A 86 16.62 -2.22 -17.53
N GLN A 87 15.65 -1.95 -18.40
CA GLN A 87 14.23 -1.85 -18.08
C GLN A 87 13.48 -3.16 -18.34
N ALA A 88 14.18 -4.23 -18.75
CA ALA A 88 13.56 -5.52 -18.98
C ALA A 88 12.90 -6.05 -17.69
N THR A 89 11.71 -6.60 -17.84
CA THR A 89 10.99 -7.25 -16.75
C THR A 89 11.58 -8.63 -16.44
N LEU A 90 11.31 -9.14 -15.25
CA LEU A 90 11.75 -10.49 -14.89
C LEU A 90 11.14 -11.54 -15.84
N THR A 91 9.90 -11.35 -16.28
CA THR A 91 9.25 -12.22 -17.25
C THR A 91 9.99 -12.27 -18.60
N GLU A 92 10.55 -11.14 -19.05
CA GLU A 92 11.36 -11.08 -20.27
C GLU A 92 12.74 -11.73 -20.13
N LEU A 93 13.21 -11.94 -18.89
CA LEU A 93 14.46 -12.62 -18.59
C LEU A 93 14.30 -14.13 -18.39
N LEU A 94 13.07 -14.64 -18.20
CA LEU A 94 12.82 -16.07 -17.99
C LEU A 94 13.48 -16.97 -19.05
N PRO A 95 13.41 -16.65 -20.38
CA PRO A 95 14.05 -17.48 -21.38
C PRO A 95 15.60 -17.50 -21.32
N CYS A 96 16.19 -16.59 -20.53
CA CYS A 96 17.63 -16.51 -20.32
C CYS A 96 18.07 -17.35 -19.09
N LEU A 97 17.12 -17.84 -18.29
CA LEU A 97 17.37 -18.70 -17.14
C LEU A 97 17.41 -20.18 -17.55
N PRO A 98 18.03 -21.06 -16.75
CA PRO A 98 18.01 -22.50 -17.00
C PRO A 98 16.58 -23.03 -17.11
N ASP A 99 16.28 -23.85 -18.11
CA ASP A 99 14.93 -24.38 -18.39
C ASP A 99 14.29 -25.07 -17.16
N VAL A 100 15.12 -25.71 -16.33
CA VAL A 100 14.65 -26.42 -15.11
C VAL A 100 14.10 -25.42 -14.07
N THR A 101 14.55 -24.17 -14.07
CA THR A 101 14.17 -23.16 -13.06
C THR A 101 13.01 -22.27 -13.53
N GLN A 102 12.77 -22.18 -14.83
CA GLN A 102 11.75 -21.31 -15.41
C GLN A 102 10.34 -21.53 -14.81
N PRO A 103 9.81 -22.75 -14.68
CA PRO A 103 8.46 -22.96 -14.14
C PRO A 103 8.32 -22.48 -12.70
N MET A 104 9.39 -22.59 -11.91
CA MET A 104 9.42 -22.12 -10.52
C MET A 104 9.35 -20.59 -10.46
N PHE A 105 10.12 -19.90 -11.29
CA PHE A 105 10.06 -18.44 -11.38
C PHE A 105 8.72 -17.94 -11.90
N GLU A 106 8.15 -18.57 -12.91
CA GLU A 106 6.82 -18.27 -13.43
C GLU A 106 5.77 -18.36 -12.33
N SER A 107 5.77 -19.44 -11.57
CA SER A 107 4.83 -19.63 -10.45
C SER A 107 4.97 -18.54 -9.38
N ILE A 108 6.19 -18.21 -8.97
CA ILE A 108 6.43 -17.18 -7.96
C ILE A 108 6.03 -15.78 -8.47
N ILE A 109 6.35 -15.47 -9.72
CA ILE A 109 5.96 -14.19 -10.35
C ILE A 109 4.43 -14.05 -10.38
N GLU A 110 3.73 -15.12 -10.77
CA GLU A 110 2.27 -15.12 -10.79
C GLU A 110 1.69 -14.90 -9.38
N GLU A 111 2.22 -15.60 -8.39
CA GLU A 111 1.79 -15.47 -7.01
C GLU A 111 2.02 -14.04 -6.46
N ILE A 112 3.20 -13.46 -6.71
CA ILE A 112 3.49 -12.05 -6.34
C ILE A 112 2.50 -11.11 -7.01
N ASN A 113 2.21 -11.26 -8.29
CA ASN A 113 1.27 -10.41 -9.02
C ASN A 113 -0.16 -10.53 -8.44
N GLN A 114 -0.58 -11.73 -8.05
CA GLN A 114 -1.87 -11.96 -7.39
C GLN A 114 -1.92 -11.28 -6.02
N LEU A 115 -0.86 -11.38 -5.22
CA LEU A 115 -0.76 -10.70 -3.92
C LEU A 115 -0.79 -9.18 -4.07
N ILE A 116 -0.05 -8.61 -5.01
CA ILE A 116 -0.08 -7.16 -5.30
C ILE A 116 -1.48 -6.71 -5.68
N SER A 117 -2.18 -7.46 -6.53
CA SER A 117 -3.57 -7.17 -6.91
C SER A 117 -4.51 -7.22 -5.69
N ASN A 118 -4.34 -8.21 -4.82
CA ASN A 118 -5.09 -8.33 -3.58
C ASN A 118 -4.83 -7.17 -2.61
N VAL A 119 -3.57 -6.76 -2.44
CA VAL A 119 -3.20 -5.58 -1.63
C VAL A 119 -3.89 -4.32 -2.14
N ARG A 120 -3.79 -4.03 -3.44
CA ARG A 120 -4.44 -2.86 -4.07
C ARG A 120 -5.95 -2.86 -3.83
N ARG A 121 -6.61 -4.00 -4.00
CA ARG A 121 -8.03 -4.17 -3.76
C ARG A 121 -8.39 -3.90 -2.30
N LYS A 122 -7.62 -4.47 -1.35
CA LYS A 122 -7.84 -4.30 0.09
C LYS A 122 -7.64 -2.85 0.53
N VAL A 123 -6.58 -2.19 0.08
CA VAL A 123 -6.34 -0.76 0.35
C VAL A 123 -7.52 0.08 -0.12
N SER A 124 -7.97 -0.12 -1.37
CA SER A 124 -9.12 0.61 -1.91
C SER A 124 -10.42 0.35 -1.11
N GLN A 125 -10.65 -0.89 -0.68
CA GLN A 125 -11.82 -1.23 0.15
C GLN A 125 -11.75 -0.52 1.51
N ASN A 126 -10.61 -0.55 2.17
CA ASN A 126 -10.42 0.07 3.48
C ASN A 126 -10.56 1.61 3.40
N GLN A 127 -10.01 2.23 2.35
CA GLN A 127 -10.19 3.66 2.10
C GLN A 127 -11.67 4.04 1.96
N ARG A 128 -12.44 3.28 1.17
CA ARG A 128 -13.88 3.52 1.00
C ARG A 128 -14.66 3.35 2.31
N LEU A 129 -14.32 2.35 3.12
CA LEU A 129 -14.95 2.14 4.42
C LEU A 129 -14.65 3.30 5.36
N LEU A 130 -13.39 3.75 5.40
CA LEU A 130 -12.98 4.87 6.23
C LEU A 130 -13.69 6.18 5.82
N SER A 131 -13.75 6.48 4.51
CA SER A 131 -14.49 7.65 4.01
C SER A 131 -15.95 7.64 4.44
N ARG A 132 -16.62 6.50 4.29
CA ARG A 132 -18.00 6.35 4.75
C ARG A 132 -18.18 6.54 6.26
N LEU A 133 -17.22 6.04 7.05
CA LEU A 133 -17.24 6.23 8.50
C LEU A 133 -17.15 7.71 8.86
N ILE A 134 -16.24 8.44 8.20
CA ILE A 134 -16.08 9.90 8.38
C ILE A 134 -17.38 10.63 8.01
N GLU A 135 -17.96 10.36 6.84
CA GLU A 135 -19.21 10.98 6.38
C GLU A 135 -20.36 10.78 7.39
N VAL A 136 -20.54 9.55 7.89
CA VAL A 136 -21.55 9.24 8.89
C VAL A 136 -21.29 9.98 10.19
N THR A 137 -20.04 10.05 10.64
CA THR A 137 -19.66 10.75 11.86
C THR A 137 -19.91 12.26 11.74
N ASP A 138 -19.55 12.86 10.63
CA ASP A 138 -19.76 14.29 10.36
C ASP A 138 -21.25 14.61 10.29
N HIS A 139 -22.06 13.75 9.67
CA HIS A 139 -23.51 13.91 9.61
C HIS A 139 -24.16 13.81 11.01
N LEU A 140 -23.70 12.88 11.84
CA LEU A 140 -24.18 12.76 13.22
C LEU A 140 -23.79 13.99 14.05
N LEU A 141 -22.56 14.47 13.94
CA LEU A 141 -22.09 15.66 14.66
C LEU A 141 -22.88 16.92 14.23
N SER A 142 -23.11 17.10 12.92
CA SER A 142 -23.90 18.22 12.42
C SER A 142 -25.37 18.16 12.84
N SER A 143 -25.94 16.95 12.96
CA SER A 143 -27.33 16.77 13.41
C SER A 143 -27.51 16.91 14.93
N THR A 144 -26.44 16.64 15.71
CA THR A 144 -26.44 16.75 17.17
C THR A 144 -25.95 18.12 17.67
N SER A 145 -25.26 18.88 16.85
CA SER A 145 -24.98 20.30 17.18
C SER A 145 -26.31 21.02 17.25
N PRO A 146 -26.75 21.48 18.43
CA PRO A 146 -27.91 22.34 18.48
C PRO A 146 -27.54 23.53 17.61
N ALA A 147 -28.30 23.72 16.53
CA ALA A 147 -28.25 24.99 15.80
C ALA A 147 -28.54 26.05 16.84
N THR A 148 -27.50 26.66 17.40
CA THR A 148 -27.61 27.88 18.17
C THR A 148 -27.92 29.00 17.15
N GLN A 149 -29.06 28.84 16.49
CA GLN A 149 -29.77 29.99 15.94
C GLN A 149 -30.27 30.76 17.17
N VAL A 150 -29.36 31.57 17.71
CA VAL A 150 -29.78 32.64 18.61
C VAL A 150 -30.69 33.53 17.75
N LYS A 151 -31.99 33.23 17.81
CA LYS A 151 -33.01 34.14 17.25
C LYS A 151 -33.00 35.37 18.12
N THR A 152 -32.12 36.32 17.85
CA THR A 152 -32.13 37.64 18.48
C THR A 152 -33.28 38.41 17.88
N TYR A 153 -34.25 38.71 18.72
CA TYR A 153 -35.31 39.65 18.37
C TYR A 153 -34.75 41.05 18.37
N ASN A 154 -34.76 41.73 17.22
CA ASN A 154 -34.52 43.15 17.16
C ASN A 154 -35.61 43.90 17.90
N LYS A 155 -35.28 45.11 18.44
CA LYS A 155 -36.21 46.00 19.16
C LYS A 155 -37.54 46.29 18.43
N THR A 156 -37.66 45.91 17.17
CA THR A 156 -38.85 46.05 16.31
C THR A 156 -39.61 44.71 16.09
N GLY A 157 -39.26 43.62 16.81
CA GLY A 157 -39.99 42.35 16.75
C GLY A 157 -39.80 41.53 15.48
N LYS A 158 -38.81 41.83 14.61
CA LYS A 158 -38.47 41.05 13.42
C LYS A 158 -37.34 40.06 13.70
N LEU A 159 -37.50 38.78 13.25
CA LEU A 159 -36.49 37.75 13.27
C LEU A 159 -35.35 38.09 12.30
N GLY A 160 -34.17 38.39 12.82
CA GLY A 160 -32.95 38.54 12.02
C GLY A 160 -32.09 37.31 12.11
N ASN A 161 -31.75 36.68 10.98
CA ASN A 161 -30.70 35.69 10.89
C ASN A 161 -29.32 36.35 10.95
N SER A 162 -28.67 36.36 12.10
CA SER A 162 -27.26 36.77 12.18
C SER A 162 -26.38 35.51 12.15
N SER A 163 -25.79 35.20 11.01
CA SER A 163 -24.64 34.31 10.92
C SER A 163 -23.41 35.06 11.48
N SER A 164 -23.05 34.76 12.73
CA SER A 164 -21.80 35.27 13.30
C SER A 164 -20.64 34.46 12.75
N SER A 165 -20.00 34.94 11.70
CA SER A 165 -18.65 34.53 11.33
C SER A 165 -17.67 35.13 12.37
N SER A 166 -17.23 34.32 13.33
CA SER A 166 -16.14 34.66 14.24
C SER A 166 -14.82 34.59 13.48
N SER A 167 -14.41 35.76 12.94
CA SER A 167 -13.05 35.99 12.48
C SER A 167 -12.16 36.18 13.72
N LEU A 168 -11.40 35.16 14.07
CA LEU A 168 -10.28 35.22 15.02
C LEU A 168 -9.07 35.80 14.27
N MET A 169 -8.96 37.15 14.26
CA MET A 169 -7.68 37.80 14.03
C MET A 169 -6.91 37.86 15.34
N GLY A 170 -5.92 37.00 15.49
CA GLY A 170 -4.85 37.12 16.49
C GLY A 170 -3.72 37.96 15.89
N ARG A 171 -3.49 39.14 16.45
CA ARG A 171 -2.30 39.96 16.24
C ARG A 171 -1.29 39.67 17.35
N ALA A 172 -0.06 39.45 16.95
CA ALA A 172 1.24 39.95 17.45
C ALA A 172 2.33 38.91 17.20
#